data_f214849791f8fbdf36e6ebd1c80eaf87
#
_entry.id   f214849791f8fbdf36e6ebd1c80eaf87
#
_cell.length_a   1.000
_cell.length_b   1.000
_cell.length_c   1.000
_cell.angle_alpha   90.00
_cell.angle_beta   90.00
_cell.angle_gamma   90.00
#
_symmetry.space_group_name_H-M   'P 1'
#
loop_
_entity.id
_entity.type
_entity.pdbx_description
1 polymer ?
#
loop_
_entity_poly.entity_id
_entity_poly.type
_entity_poly.pdbx_seq_one_letter_code
_entity_poly.pdbx_strand_id
1 'polypeptide(L)'
;MAAGVLLVAAAVALLWPRTGPSLPGEPVPAETSPSAASGPRGTPGVGTPDATPSEPEPAVEQIPMPGCWDGLHAFDAAVSMDSFRKALTTAIGNGDRYLAAYLQERLTELVGNDAARALQVLEWAKGASGPELGIYMDALKAAPAVHAPQVAQSLLKLGEDPGAPLQTRSAALDALETQRKLAPGDIQRLKKLALDETLDSTAWVATRTLGRVMKEDYERTGTFEPYWKELLDIGGTSDDMAVRLLALEMPSYSNPVIGAESFDSLKRILSSDRERDVREMAAFRLGVTSEPEKAMEILRAAFLAEHDLCVRWAIFRFAVRAGGDKALPMLEQFAAKDPRFTQDYLEFQALYASGTVDFARIWLGKREHHNCLVEEGAPH
;
A
#
# COMPACT_ATOMS: atom_id res chain seq x y z
N MET A 1 -22.04 19.63 -2.51
CA MET A 1 -20.62 19.26 -2.28
C MET A 1 -20.42 17.87 -1.67
N ALA A 2 -21.46 17.13 -1.29
CA ALA A 2 -21.35 15.77 -0.73
C ALA A 2 -21.09 14.63 -1.76
N ALA A 3 -21.34 14.87 -3.05
CA ALA A 3 -21.15 13.83 -4.08
C ALA A 3 -19.67 13.58 -4.48
N GLY A 4 -18.77 14.52 -4.19
CA GLY A 4 -17.36 14.41 -4.53
C GLY A 4 -16.56 13.48 -3.60
N VAL A 5 -16.92 13.43 -2.34
CA VAL A 5 -16.20 12.65 -1.31
C VAL A 5 -16.44 11.14 -1.48
N LEU A 6 -17.66 10.73 -1.88
CA LEU A 6 -17.99 9.32 -2.14
C LEU A 6 -17.27 8.76 -3.37
N LEU A 7 -16.94 9.60 -4.37
CA LEU A 7 -16.19 9.16 -5.56
C LEU A 7 -14.69 8.96 -5.25
N VAL A 8 -14.11 9.73 -4.34
CA VAL A 8 -12.71 9.57 -3.92
C VAL A 8 -12.54 8.29 -3.08
N ALA A 9 -13.45 8.01 -2.16
CA ALA A 9 -13.43 6.78 -1.37
C ALA A 9 -13.64 5.51 -2.24
N ALA A 10 -14.49 5.60 -3.28
CA ALA A 10 -14.70 4.52 -4.24
C ALA A 10 -13.52 4.34 -5.20
N ALA A 11 -12.83 5.42 -5.58
CA ALA A 11 -11.63 5.36 -6.42
C ALA A 11 -10.43 4.75 -5.68
N VAL A 12 -10.27 5.04 -4.39
CA VAL A 12 -9.23 4.41 -3.54
C VAL A 12 -9.49 2.91 -3.40
N ALA A 13 -10.76 2.48 -3.30
CA ALA A 13 -11.11 1.04 -3.23
C ALA A 13 -10.91 0.29 -4.56
N LEU A 14 -10.93 0.98 -5.71
CA LEU A 14 -10.77 0.38 -7.04
C LEU A 14 -9.31 0.35 -7.54
N LEU A 15 -8.44 1.19 -6.99
CA LEU A 15 -7.02 1.27 -7.37
C LEU A 15 -6.10 0.47 -6.45
N TRP A 16 -6.63 -0.12 -5.38
CA TRP A 16 -5.83 -0.98 -4.51
C TRP A 16 -5.66 -2.35 -5.16
N PRO A 17 -4.44 -2.82 -5.46
CA PRO A 17 -4.24 -4.20 -5.85
C PRO A 17 -4.71 -5.10 -4.71
N ARG A 18 -5.65 -5.99 -5.00
CA ARG A 18 -6.16 -7.00 -4.06
C ARG A 18 -5.12 -8.08 -3.77
N THR A 19 -3.93 -7.69 -3.39
CA THR A 19 -2.97 -8.56 -2.72
C THR A 19 -3.24 -8.44 -1.23
N GLY A 20 -4.30 -9.09 -0.78
CA GLY A 20 -4.48 -9.34 0.64
C GLY A 20 -3.27 -10.11 1.15
N PRO A 21 -2.78 -9.86 2.38
CA PRO A 21 -1.81 -10.74 3.00
C PRO A 21 -2.41 -12.13 3.00
N SER A 22 -1.68 -13.11 2.44
CA SER A 22 -1.99 -14.52 2.58
C SER A 22 -2.04 -14.80 4.07
N LEU A 23 -3.21 -15.11 4.58
CA LEU A 23 -3.33 -15.61 5.94
C LEU A 23 -2.40 -16.83 6.07
N PRO A 24 -1.69 -17.00 7.19
CA PRO A 24 -0.94 -18.22 7.44
C PRO A 24 -1.90 -19.40 7.25
N GLY A 25 -1.53 -20.33 6.35
CA GLY A 25 -2.40 -21.41 5.95
C GLY A 25 -2.93 -22.19 7.16
N GLU A 26 -4.24 -22.37 7.19
CA GLU A 26 -4.84 -23.41 8.02
C GLU A 26 -4.12 -24.73 7.70
N PRO A 27 -3.81 -25.56 8.72
CA PRO A 27 -3.23 -26.87 8.49
C PRO A 27 -4.24 -27.71 7.69
N VAL A 28 -3.88 -28.02 6.45
CA VAL A 28 -4.62 -28.98 5.63
C VAL A 28 -4.62 -30.31 6.38
N PRO A 29 -5.79 -30.96 6.62
CA PRO A 29 -5.84 -32.27 7.20
C PRO A 29 -5.02 -33.24 6.33
N ALA A 30 -4.07 -33.94 6.94
CA ALA A 30 -3.26 -34.94 6.29
C ALA A 30 -4.18 -36.03 5.69
N GLU A 31 -4.28 -36.10 4.38
CA GLU A 31 -4.83 -37.25 3.69
C GLU A 31 -3.93 -38.47 4.02
N THR A 32 -4.50 -39.40 4.74
CA THR A 32 -3.91 -40.70 5.03
C THR A 32 -3.81 -41.49 3.74
N SER A 33 -2.61 -41.59 3.18
CA SER A 33 -2.30 -42.56 2.14
C SER A 33 -2.30 -43.97 2.72
N PRO A 34 -2.94 -44.95 2.07
CA PRO A 34 -2.92 -46.30 2.55
C PRO A 34 -1.53 -46.92 2.33
N SER A 35 -1.01 -47.46 3.41
CA SER A 35 0.22 -48.24 3.49
C SER A 35 0.13 -49.50 2.59
N ALA A 36 0.98 -49.62 1.61
CA ALA A 36 1.16 -50.82 0.84
C ALA A 36 2.10 -51.81 1.57
N ALA A 37 1.54 -52.92 1.92
CA ALA A 37 2.23 -54.04 2.55
C ALA A 37 3.22 -54.72 1.60
N SER A 38 4.39 -54.99 2.12
CA SER A 38 5.45 -55.81 1.50
C SER A 38 5.08 -57.27 1.52
N GLY A 39 5.37 -57.98 0.41
CA GLY A 39 5.42 -59.44 0.37
C GLY A 39 6.15 -59.93 -0.88
N PRO A 40 7.04 -60.89 -0.78
CA PRO A 40 8.04 -61.17 -1.81
C PRO A 40 7.74 -62.42 -2.67
N ARG A 41 8.49 -62.56 -3.75
CA ARG A 41 8.86 -63.76 -4.54
C ARG A 41 8.04 -64.10 -5.78
N GLY A 42 8.81 -64.23 -6.84
CA GLY A 42 8.58 -65.19 -7.92
C GLY A 42 9.01 -64.71 -9.28
N THR A 43 10.25 -64.91 -9.67
CA THR A 43 10.64 -65.13 -11.09
C THR A 43 10.25 -66.54 -11.51
N PRO A 44 9.81 -66.81 -12.76
CA PRO A 44 10.70 -66.86 -13.88
C PRO A 44 10.11 -66.44 -15.26
N GLY A 45 10.97 -65.93 -16.11
CA GLY A 45 11.21 -66.48 -17.46
C GLY A 45 10.31 -66.07 -18.63
N VAL A 46 11.00 -65.39 -19.56
CA VAL A 46 10.89 -65.58 -21.03
C VAL A 46 9.62 -64.94 -21.70
N GLY A 47 9.90 -64.00 -22.53
CA GLY A 47 9.01 -63.55 -23.57
C GLY A 47 9.32 -62.12 -23.99
N THR A 48 10.26 -61.95 -24.91
CA THR A 48 10.38 -60.74 -25.72
C THR A 48 9.14 -60.61 -26.58
N PRO A 49 8.33 -59.59 -26.42
CA PRO A 49 7.38 -59.21 -27.46
C PRO A 49 8.07 -58.26 -28.45
N ASP A 50 7.89 -58.59 -29.69
CA ASP A 50 8.22 -57.82 -30.86
C ASP A 50 8.07 -56.31 -30.65
N ALA A 51 9.11 -55.57 -30.99
CA ALA A 51 9.06 -54.14 -31.17
C ALA A 51 8.12 -53.83 -32.32
N THR A 52 6.89 -53.47 -31.96
CA THR A 52 5.98 -52.76 -32.88
C THR A 52 6.68 -51.48 -33.31
N PRO A 53 6.80 -51.22 -34.62
CA PRO A 53 7.38 -49.96 -35.08
C PRO A 53 6.58 -48.81 -34.47
N SER A 54 7.23 -47.97 -33.69
CA SER A 54 6.62 -46.72 -33.23
C SER A 54 6.14 -45.95 -34.44
N GLU A 55 4.83 -45.75 -34.53
CA GLU A 55 4.26 -44.80 -35.46
C GLU A 55 5.03 -43.47 -35.31
N PRO A 56 5.52 -42.87 -36.40
CA PRO A 56 6.21 -41.61 -36.32
C PRO A 56 5.26 -40.60 -35.64
N GLU A 57 5.72 -40.05 -34.52
CA GLU A 57 5.01 -38.90 -33.90
C GLU A 57 4.65 -37.92 -35.01
N PRO A 58 3.38 -37.47 -35.08
CA PRO A 58 2.97 -36.48 -36.08
C PRO A 58 3.90 -35.31 -35.92
N ALA A 59 4.62 -34.97 -37.00
CA ALA A 59 5.47 -33.81 -37.04
C ALA A 59 4.61 -32.61 -36.57
N VAL A 60 4.98 -32.04 -35.42
CA VAL A 60 4.32 -30.82 -34.93
C VAL A 60 4.48 -29.82 -36.07
N GLU A 61 3.40 -29.58 -36.79
CA GLU A 61 3.34 -28.61 -37.85
C GLU A 61 3.74 -27.28 -37.21
N GLN A 62 4.95 -26.83 -37.49
CA GLN A 62 5.43 -25.54 -37.03
C GLN A 62 4.52 -24.50 -37.67
N ILE A 63 3.55 -24.02 -36.88
CA ILE A 63 2.69 -22.89 -37.27
C ILE A 63 3.66 -21.76 -37.62
N PRO A 64 3.72 -21.32 -38.88
CA PRO A 64 4.61 -20.22 -39.23
C PRO A 64 4.25 -19.03 -38.34
N MET A 65 5.21 -18.59 -37.55
CA MET A 65 5.00 -17.41 -36.71
C MET A 65 4.67 -16.23 -37.64
N PRO A 66 3.62 -15.46 -37.30
CA PRO A 66 3.27 -14.29 -38.08
C PRO A 66 4.47 -13.37 -38.23
N GLY A 67 4.66 -12.73 -39.37
CA GLY A 67 5.81 -11.86 -39.69
C GLY A 67 6.03 -10.68 -38.69
N CYS A 68 5.11 -10.46 -37.76
CA CYS A 68 5.33 -9.54 -36.66
C CYS A 68 6.49 -9.95 -35.73
N TRP A 69 6.75 -11.26 -35.56
CA TRP A 69 7.87 -11.73 -34.75
C TRP A 69 9.22 -11.44 -35.38
N ASP A 70 9.32 -11.58 -36.71
CA ASP A 70 10.53 -11.22 -37.45
C ASP A 70 10.81 -9.70 -37.32
N GLY A 71 9.73 -8.90 -37.31
CA GLY A 71 9.81 -7.46 -37.07
C GLY A 71 10.30 -7.14 -35.66
N LEU A 72 9.85 -7.87 -34.65
CA LEU A 72 10.29 -7.69 -33.26
C LEU A 72 11.76 -8.11 -33.06
N HIS A 73 12.20 -9.22 -33.66
CA HIS A 73 13.61 -9.64 -33.62
C HIS A 73 14.52 -8.64 -34.34
N ALA A 74 14.10 -8.12 -35.48
CA ALA A 74 14.84 -7.08 -36.19
C ALA A 74 14.91 -5.77 -35.38
N PHE A 75 13.81 -5.43 -34.70
CA PHE A 75 13.77 -4.30 -33.77
C PHE A 75 14.72 -4.50 -32.59
N ASP A 76 14.70 -5.67 -31.94
CA ASP A 76 15.59 -6.00 -30.84
C ASP A 76 17.07 -5.88 -31.18
N ALA A 77 17.44 -6.28 -32.41
CA ALA A 77 18.80 -6.18 -32.89
C ALA A 77 19.25 -4.76 -33.18
N ALA A 78 18.30 -3.86 -33.52
CA ALA A 78 18.57 -2.51 -33.99
C ALA A 78 18.19 -1.40 -32.99
N VAL A 79 17.41 -1.73 -31.93
CA VAL A 79 16.89 -0.73 -31.01
C VAL A 79 18.00 -0.15 -30.14
N SER A 80 18.06 1.16 -30.12
CA SER A 80 18.90 1.96 -29.23
C SER A 80 18.04 3.00 -28.54
N MET A 81 18.60 3.71 -27.57
CA MET A 81 17.89 4.84 -26.93
C MET A 81 17.43 5.87 -27.97
N ASP A 82 18.23 6.13 -29.03
CA ASP A 82 17.88 7.13 -30.03
C ASP A 82 16.72 6.70 -30.94
N SER A 83 16.66 5.41 -31.29
CA SER A 83 15.60 4.86 -32.17
C SER A 83 14.32 4.51 -31.43
N PHE A 84 14.40 4.29 -30.11
CA PHE A 84 13.30 3.82 -29.26
C PHE A 84 12.10 4.76 -29.29
N ARG A 85 12.33 6.05 -29.05
CA ARG A 85 11.25 7.03 -28.94
C ARG A 85 10.38 7.08 -30.20
N LYS A 86 10.98 7.00 -31.38
CA LYS A 86 10.27 6.98 -32.66
C LYS A 86 9.40 5.74 -32.81
N ALA A 87 9.92 4.57 -32.42
CA ALA A 87 9.18 3.30 -32.47
C ALA A 87 7.98 3.34 -31.50
N LEU A 88 8.17 3.83 -30.28
CA LEU A 88 7.11 3.97 -29.29
C LEU A 88 6.01 4.92 -29.76
N THR A 89 6.35 6.11 -30.22
CA THR A 89 5.37 7.08 -30.72
C THR A 89 4.56 6.50 -31.88
N THR A 90 5.21 5.72 -32.75
CA THR A 90 4.54 5.05 -33.87
C THR A 90 3.56 3.97 -33.36
N ALA A 91 3.98 3.15 -32.39
CA ALA A 91 3.14 2.09 -31.80
C ALA A 91 1.89 2.68 -31.12
N ILE A 92 2.07 3.74 -30.33
CA ILE A 92 0.98 4.45 -29.66
C ILE A 92 0.04 5.07 -30.69
N GLY A 93 0.57 5.74 -31.70
CA GLY A 93 -0.21 6.38 -32.75
C GLY A 93 -1.05 5.39 -33.57
N ASN A 94 -0.57 4.16 -33.73
CA ASN A 94 -1.28 3.08 -34.39
C ASN A 94 -2.27 2.33 -33.46
N GLY A 95 -2.28 2.64 -32.17
CA GLY A 95 -3.11 1.94 -31.18
C GLY A 95 -2.64 0.51 -30.87
N ASP A 96 -1.41 0.16 -31.22
CA ASP A 96 -0.83 -1.17 -30.97
C ASP A 96 -0.39 -1.33 -29.52
N ARG A 97 -1.31 -1.82 -28.70
CA ARG A 97 -1.09 -2.02 -27.26
C ARG A 97 -0.05 -3.11 -26.95
N TYR A 98 0.03 -4.13 -27.79
CA TYR A 98 0.99 -5.23 -27.57
C TYR A 98 2.41 -4.77 -27.85
N LEU A 99 2.58 -4.04 -28.94
CA LEU A 99 3.89 -3.44 -29.25
C LEU A 99 4.28 -2.39 -28.23
N ALA A 100 3.34 -1.58 -27.74
CA ALA A 100 3.61 -0.60 -26.68
C ALA A 100 4.07 -1.26 -25.37
N ALA A 101 3.42 -2.36 -24.95
CA ALA A 101 3.83 -3.13 -23.77
C ALA A 101 5.21 -3.77 -23.93
N TYR A 102 5.48 -4.37 -25.09
CA TYR A 102 6.80 -4.91 -25.41
C TYR A 102 7.89 -3.83 -25.38
N LEU A 103 7.60 -2.66 -25.94
CA LEU A 103 8.53 -1.53 -25.90
C LEU A 103 8.80 -1.04 -24.48
N GLN A 104 7.81 -1.07 -23.59
CA GLN A 104 8.00 -0.74 -22.18
C GLN A 104 9.02 -1.69 -21.50
N GLU A 105 8.86 -2.99 -21.69
CA GLU A 105 9.80 -3.98 -21.16
C GLU A 105 11.21 -3.75 -21.75
N ARG A 106 11.28 -3.50 -23.06
CA ARG A 106 12.53 -3.24 -23.74
C ARG A 106 13.23 -1.97 -23.27
N LEU A 107 12.47 -0.92 -22.96
CA LEU A 107 13.02 0.30 -22.37
C LEU A 107 13.61 0.05 -20.99
N THR A 108 12.92 -0.76 -20.17
CA THR A 108 13.42 -1.16 -18.85
C THR A 108 14.78 -1.86 -18.96
N GLU A 109 14.94 -2.77 -19.91
CA GLU A 109 16.22 -3.47 -20.17
C GLU A 109 17.30 -2.51 -20.69
N LEU A 110 16.96 -1.63 -21.63
CA LEU A 110 17.88 -0.63 -22.17
C LEU A 110 18.40 0.32 -21.11
N VAL A 111 17.54 0.75 -20.19
CA VAL A 111 17.91 1.58 -19.05
C VAL A 111 18.77 0.77 -18.06
N GLY A 112 18.31 -0.41 -17.67
CA GLY A 112 19.04 -1.31 -16.77
C GLY A 112 19.58 -0.60 -15.52
N ASN A 113 20.88 -0.67 -15.30
CA ASN A 113 21.60 -0.01 -14.21
C ASN A 113 22.18 1.37 -14.61
N ASP A 114 21.96 1.82 -15.83
CA ASP A 114 22.58 3.05 -16.36
C ASP A 114 21.78 4.28 -15.96
N ALA A 115 22.27 5.01 -14.97
CA ALA A 115 21.65 6.23 -14.49
C ALA A 115 21.60 7.36 -15.56
N ALA A 116 22.53 7.41 -16.51
CA ALA A 116 22.50 8.40 -17.56
C ALA A 116 21.33 8.14 -18.53
N ARG A 117 21.07 6.86 -18.86
CA ARG A 117 19.91 6.47 -19.67
C ARG A 117 18.60 6.72 -18.91
N ALA A 118 18.55 6.44 -17.60
CA ALA A 118 17.39 6.77 -16.77
C ALA A 118 17.09 8.27 -16.79
N LEU A 119 18.11 9.12 -16.68
CA LEU A 119 17.95 10.58 -16.79
C LEU A 119 17.50 11.01 -18.20
N GLN A 120 17.97 10.35 -19.25
CA GLN A 120 17.51 10.59 -20.61
C GLN A 120 16.01 10.26 -20.77
N VAL A 121 15.55 9.15 -20.23
CA VAL A 121 14.11 8.78 -20.22
C VAL A 121 13.30 9.82 -19.44
N LEU A 122 13.83 10.32 -18.32
CA LEU A 122 13.18 11.35 -17.53
C LEU A 122 13.05 12.67 -18.31
N GLU A 123 14.05 13.04 -19.11
CA GLU A 123 13.93 14.19 -20.03
C GLU A 123 12.84 13.97 -21.09
N TRP A 124 12.70 12.77 -21.61
CA TRP A 124 11.59 12.46 -22.53
C TRP A 124 10.23 12.60 -21.85
N ALA A 125 10.12 12.13 -20.61
CA ALA A 125 8.90 12.19 -19.82
C ALA A 125 8.40 13.61 -19.56
N LYS A 126 9.30 14.61 -19.49
CA LYS A 126 8.91 16.02 -19.30
C LYS A 126 8.02 16.55 -20.43
N GLY A 127 8.20 16.06 -21.64
CA GLY A 127 7.41 16.47 -22.81
C GLY A 127 6.32 15.48 -23.21
N ALA A 128 6.16 14.39 -22.47
CA ALA A 128 5.21 13.32 -22.75
C ALA A 128 3.90 13.51 -21.98
N SER A 129 2.84 12.87 -22.48
CA SER A 129 1.53 12.84 -21.82
C SER A 129 0.81 11.52 -22.09
N GLY A 130 -0.25 11.23 -21.33
CA GLY A 130 -1.07 10.04 -21.52
C GLY A 130 -0.27 8.73 -21.50
N PRO A 131 -0.51 7.81 -22.46
CA PRO A 131 0.16 6.50 -22.48
C PRO A 131 1.69 6.58 -22.62
N GLU A 132 2.21 7.55 -23.35
CA GLU A 132 3.66 7.73 -23.54
C GLU A 132 4.34 8.04 -22.21
N LEU A 133 3.79 8.95 -21.41
CA LEU A 133 4.29 9.27 -20.08
C LEU A 133 4.24 8.03 -19.15
N GLY A 134 3.13 7.29 -19.19
CA GLY A 134 2.98 6.06 -18.42
C GLY A 134 4.09 5.06 -18.70
N ILE A 135 4.37 4.78 -19.98
CA ILE A 135 5.40 3.84 -20.39
C ILE A 135 6.79 4.27 -19.92
N TYR A 136 7.14 5.55 -20.04
CA TYR A 136 8.42 6.05 -19.56
C TYR A 136 8.58 5.90 -18.05
N MET A 137 7.55 6.27 -17.29
CA MET A 137 7.60 6.20 -15.84
C MET A 137 7.57 4.77 -15.31
N ASP A 138 6.80 3.88 -15.93
CA ASP A 138 6.75 2.47 -15.54
C ASP A 138 8.07 1.75 -15.87
N ALA A 139 8.69 2.06 -17.02
CA ALA A 139 10.01 1.55 -17.34
C ALA A 139 11.09 2.05 -16.36
N LEU A 140 11.02 3.31 -15.93
CA LEU A 140 11.92 3.87 -14.93
C LEU A 140 11.74 3.19 -13.57
N LYS A 141 10.49 2.97 -13.13
CA LYS A 141 10.18 2.26 -11.86
C LYS A 141 10.75 0.85 -11.84
N ALA A 142 10.66 0.14 -12.98
CA ALA A 142 11.11 -1.24 -13.09
C ALA A 142 12.64 -1.35 -13.27
N ALA A 143 13.31 -0.30 -13.76
CA ALA A 143 14.75 -0.34 -14.01
C ALA A 143 15.55 -0.14 -12.71
N PRO A 144 16.58 -0.96 -12.42
CA PRO A 144 17.42 -0.79 -11.23
C PRO A 144 18.07 0.60 -11.10
N ALA A 145 18.29 1.30 -12.22
CA ALA A 145 18.83 2.65 -12.23
C ALA A 145 17.96 3.68 -11.50
N VAL A 146 16.68 3.40 -11.25
CA VAL A 146 15.77 4.28 -10.47
C VAL A 146 16.34 4.56 -9.07
N HIS A 147 17.08 3.60 -8.49
CA HIS A 147 17.68 3.75 -7.16
C HIS A 147 18.96 4.59 -7.14
N ALA A 148 19.45 5.04 -8.28
CA ALA A 148 20.61 5.92 -8.34
C ALA A 148 20.28 7.31 -7.74
N PRO A 149 21.10 7.87 -6.83
CA PRO A 149 20.80 9.13 -6.14
C PRO A 149 20.47 10.30 -7.08
N GLN A 150 21.16 10.41 -8.21
CA GLN A 150 20.92 11.47 -9.20
C GLN A 150 19.57 11.31 -9.90
N VAL A 151 19.08 10.07 -10.09
CA VAL A 151 17.76 9.80 -10.65
C VAL A 151 16.68 10.17 -9.64
N ALA A 152 16.82 9.74 -8.39
CA ALA A 152 15.92 10.10 -7.30
C ALA A 152 15.78 11.62 -7.14
N GLN A 153 16.91 12.35 -7.16
CA GLN A 153 16.89 13.82 -7.08
C GLN A 153 16.23 14.46 -8.29
N SER A 154 16.41 13.90 -9.48
CA SER A 154 15.79 14.43 -10.70
C SER A 154 14.28 14.16 -10.75
N LEU A 155 13.84 12.99 -10.25
CA LEU A 155 12.42 12.68 -10.04
C LEU A 155 11.78 13.67 -9.06
N LEU A 156 12.41 13.90 -7.91
CA LEU A 156 11.91 14.84 -6.92
C LEU A 156 11.86 16.27 -7.47
N LYS A 157 12.91 16.70 -8.18
CA LYS A 157 12.93 18.01 -8.84
C LYS A 157 11.81 18.18 -9.86
N LEU A 158 11.49 17.12 -10.62
CA LEU A 158 10.36 17.14 -11.56
C LEU A 158 9.01 17.18 -10.85
N GLY A 159 8.88 16.45 -9.74
CA GLY A 159 7.67 16.50 -8.88
C GLY A 159 7.41 17.87 -8.28
N GLU A 160 8.46 18.61 -7.98
CA GLU A 160 8.39 19.99 -7.42
C GLU A 160 8.19 21.09 -8.46
N ASP A 161 8.43 20.82 -9.75
CA ASP A 161 8.42 21.84 -10.81
C ASP A 161 6.99 22.36 -11.09
N PRO A 162 6.61 23.57 -10.67
CA PRO A 162 5.28 24.10 -10.91
C PRO A 162 5.01 24.36 -12.39
N GLY A 163 6.04 24.43 -13.22
CA GLY A 163 5.92 24.58 -14.68
C GLY A 163 5.61 23.26 -15.40
N ALA A 164 5.82 22.11 -14.76
CA ALA A 164 5.51 20.82 -15.33
C ALA A 164 4.00 20.49 -15.16
N PRO A 165 3.39 19.77 -16.14
CA PRO A 165 2.01 19.29 -16.00
C PRO A 165 1.81 18.47 -14.73
N LEU A 166 0.63 18.62 -14.09
CA LEU A 166 0.30 17.92 -12.85
C LEU A 166 0.47 16.40 -12.98
N GLN A 167 0.05 15.82 -14.11
CA GLN A 167 0.22 14.39 -14.39
C GLN A 167 1.70 13.97 -14.38
N THR A 168 2.58 14.78 -14.99
CA THR A 168 4.02 14.51 -15.02
C THR A 168 4.64 14.60 -13.64
N ARG A 169 4.24 15.60 -12.85
CA ARG A 169 4.70 15.78 -11.48
C ARG A 169 4.28 14.61 -10.58
N SER A 170 3.01 14.23 -10.65
CA SER A 170 2.48 13.09 -9.88
C SER A 170 3.17 11.79 -10.29
N ALA A 171 3.39 11.55 -11.59
CA ALA A 171 4.07 10.35 -12.07
C ALA A 171 5.55 10.30 -11.63
N ALA A 172 6.23 11.45 -11.55
CA ALA A 172 7.60 11.51 -11.04
C ALA A 172 7.68 11.17 -9.54
N LEU A 173 6.74 11.69 -8.72
CA LEU A 173 6.65 11.35 -7.31
C LEU A 173 6.26 9.88 -7.09
N ASP A 174 5.38 9.35 -7.92
CA ASP A 174 5.00 7.94 -7.91
C ASP A 174 6.19 7.02 -8.27
N ALA A 175 7.05 7.44 -9.20
CA ALA A 175 8.30 6.72 -9.47
C ALA A 175 9.29 6.79 -8.30
N LEU A 176 9.27 7.87 -7.53
CA LEU A 176 10.09 8.03 -6.34
C LEU A 176 9.68 7.09 -5.19
N GLU A 177 8.44 6.59 -5.17
CA GLU A 177 7.98 5.61 -4.18
C GLU A 177 8.79 4.30 -4.16
N THR A 178 9.48 3.97 -5.26
CA THR A 178 10.32 2.78 -5.36
C THR A 178 11.66 2.92 -4.64
N GLN A 179 11.99 4.11 -4.13
CA GLN A 179 13.26 4.32 -3.43
C GLN A 179 13.33 3.51 -2.15
N ARG A 180 14.48 2.90 -1.91
CA ARG A 180 14.75 2.14 -0.67
C ARG A 180 14.97 3.05 0.54
N LYS A 181 15.37 4.27 0.29
CA LYS A 181 15.65 5.31 1.30
C LYS A 181 15.72 6.67 0.64
N LEU A 182 15.30 7.71 1.37
CA LEU A 182 15.48 9.11 0.98
C LEU A 182 16.54 9.79 1.86
N ALA A 183 17.23 10.77 1.28
CA ALA A 183 18.07 11.65 2.08
C ALA A 183 17.22 12.56 2.97
N PRO A 184 17.70 12.97 4.17
CA PRO A 184 16.92 13.82 5.06
C PRO A 184 16.40 15.11 4.40
N GLY A 185 17.20 15.71 3.50
CA GLY A 185 16.78 16.89 2.73
C GLY A 185 15.62 16.60 1.78
N ASP A 186 15.57 15.43 1.17
CA ASP A 186 14.50 15.03 0.26
C ASP A 186 13.20 14.73 1.00
N ILE A 187 13.29 14.19 2.20
CA ILE A 187 12.13 14.00 3.11
C ILE A 187 11.49 15.36 3.42
N GLN A 188 12.30 16.38 3.74
CA GLN A 188 11.80 17.74 4.02
C GLN A 188 11.16 18.39 2.78
N ARG A 189 11.69 18.15 1.60
CA ARG A 189 11.13 18.64 0.34
C ARG A 189 9.76 18.00 0.06
N LEU A 190 9.64 16.68 0.23
CA LEU A 190 8.35 15.98 0.10
C LEU A 190 7.34 16.46 1.13
N LYS A 191 7.74 16.67 2.39
CA LYS A 191 6.88 17.27 3.41
C LYS A 191 6.38 18.64 2.99
N LYS A 192 7.26 19.49 2.47
CA LYS A 192 6.87 20.81 1.97
C LYS A 192 5.82 20.71 0.87
N LEU A 193 5.97 19.76 -0.08
CA LEU A 193 4.97 19.49 -1.11
C LEU A 193 3.64 18.99 -0.52
N ALA A 194 3.71 18.15 0.51
CA ALA A 194 2.53 17.60 1.19
C ALA A 194 1.73 18.69 1.95
N LEU A 195 2.38 19.76 2.33
CA LEU A 195 1.77 20.91 3.02
C LEU A 195 1.45 22.10 2.11
N ASP A 196 1.71 22.00 0.81
CA ASP A 196 1.48 23.05 -0.15
C ASP A 196 0.01 23.03 -0.62
N GLU A 197 -0.79 23.95 -0.12
CA GLU A 197 -2.21 24.09 -0.41
C GLU A 197 -2.52 24.37 -1.89
N THR A 198 -1.53 24.88 -2.64
CA THR A 198 -1.70 25.24 -4.06
C THR A 198 -1.57 24.05 -5.01
N LEU A 199 -1.14 22.91 -4.52
CA LEU A 199 -0.73 21.77 -5.34
C LEU A 199 -1.65 20.53 -5.24
N ASP A 200 -2.91 20.69 -4.92
CA ASP A 200 -3.96 19.64 -4.97
C ASP A 200 -3.45 18.18 -4.85
N SER A 201 -3.63 17.38 -5.90
CA SER A 201 -3.25 15.97 -5.88
C SER A 201 -1.74 15.71 -5.65
N THR A 202 -0.86 16.68 -5.83
CA THR A 202 0.57 16.53 -5.58
C THR A 202 0.86 16.39 -4.08
N ALA A 203 0.13 17.09 -3.21
CA ALA A 203 0.25 16.96 -1.77
C ALA A 203 -0.06 15.52 -1.31
N TRP A 204 -1.13 14.95 -1.85
CA TRP A 204 -1.50 13.56 -1.59
C TRP A 204 -0.44 12.57 -2.07
N VAL A 205 0.09 12.73 -3.31
CA VAL A 205 1.14 11.85 -3.83
C VAL A 205 2.44 11.99 -3.05
N ALA A 206 2.84 13.20 -2.66
CA ALA A 206 4.04 13.43 -1.84
C ALA A 206 3.93 12.73 -0.47
N THR A 207 2.75 12.82 0.18
CA THR A 207 2.48 12.11 1.44
C THR A 207 2.56 10.61 1.26
N ARG A 208 1.96 10.07 0.20
CA ARG A 208 2.02 8.65 -0.14
C ARG A 208 3.45 8.19 -0.39
N THR A 209 4.23 8.98 -1.13
CA THR A 209 5.65 8.69 -1.39
C THR A 209 6.44 8.56 -0.09
N LEU A 210 6.27 9.49 0.85
CA LEU A 210 6.92 9.41 2.17
C LEU A 210 6.56 8.10 2.89
N GLY A 211 5.29 7.74 2.92
CA GLY A 211 4.83 6.53 3.61
C GLY A 211 5.31 5.24 2.93
N ARG A 212 5.37 5.20 1.60
CA ARG A 212 5.85 4.03 0.85
C ARG A 212 7.35 3.82 1.06
N VAL A 213 8.15 4.88 0.94
CA VAL A 213 9.60 4.78 1.19
C VAL A 213 9.89 4.48 2.66
N MET A 214 9.12 5.03 3.60
CA MET A 214 9.21 4.63 5.01
C MET A 214 9.00 3.13 5.20
N LYS A 215 8.00 2.54 4.55
CA LYS A 215 7.73 1.11 4.63
C LYS A 215 8.92 0.28 4.12
N GLU A 216 9.45 0.62 2.95
CA GLU A 216 10.62 -0.03 2.37
C GLU A 216 11.88 0.09 3.27
N ASP A 217 12.11 1.27 3.83
CA ASP A 217 13.25 1.48 4.75
C ASP A 217 13.05 0.72 6.06
N TYR A 218 11.83 0.68 6.60
CA TYR A 218 11.50 -0.08 7.81
C TYR A 218 11.71 -1.59 7.64
N GLU A 219 11.26 -2.17 6.54
CA GLU A 219 11.46 -3.60 6.26
C GLU A 219 12.94 -3.98 6.24
N ARG A 220 13.80 -3.04 5.88
CA ARG A 220 15.25 -3.21 5.82
C ARG A 220 15.98 -2.88 7.13
N THR A 221 15.52 -1.88 7.88
CA THR A 221 16.26 -1.30 9.03
C THR A 221 15.58 -1.48 10.37
N GLY A 222 14.29 -1.80 10.37
CA GLY A 222 13.48 -1.89 11.59
C GLY A 222 13.15 -0.54 12.23
N THR A 223 13.40 0.58 11.55
CA THR A 223 13.11 1.93 12.07
C THR A 223 12.21 2.74 11.15
N PHE A 224 11.29 3.51 11.73
CA PHE A 224 10.41 4.43 11.01
C PHE A 224 10.99 5.83 10.87
N GLU A 225 12.00 6.15 11.67
CA GLU A 225 12.62 7.46 11.63
C GLU A 225 13.56 7.60 10.41
N PRO A 226 13.60 8.78 9.80
CA PRO A 226 12.95 10.04 10.22
C PRO A 226 11.55 10.28 9.62
N TYR A 227 11.01 9.38 8.83
CA TYR A 227 9.77 9.58 8.05
C TYR A 227 8.52 9.75 8.91
N TRP A 228 8.40 8.95 9.99
CA TRP A 228 7.21 8.93 10.83
C TRP A 228 6.94 10.27 11.49
N LYS A 229 7.98 10.92 11.95
CA LYS A 229 7.86 12.28 12.51
C LYS A 229 7.25 13.26 11.51
N GLU A 230 7.69 13.21 10.26
CA GLU A 230 7.20 14.11 9.22
C GLU A 230 5.76 13.77 8.80
N LEU A 231 5.40 12.48 8.74
CA LEU A 231 4.02 12.06 8.50
C LEU A 231 3.09 12.50 9.62
N LEU A 232 3.49 12.41 10.89
CA LEU A 232 2.70 12.92 12.02
C LEU A 232 2.51 14.43 11.96
N ASP A 233 3.51 15.17 11.51
CA ASP A 233 3.39 16.61 11.35
C ASP A 233 2.43 16.95 10.19
N ILE A 234 2.53 16.28 9.06
CA ILE A 234 1.56 16.39 7.95
C ILE A 234 0.14 16.05 8.45
N GLY A 235 -0.02 14.93 9.16
CA GLY A 235 -1.29 14.48 9.72
C GLY A 235 -1.92 15.44 10.72
N GLY A 236 -1.12 16.30 11.36
CA GLY A 236 -1.59 17.30 12.33
C GLY A 236 -1.68 18.73 11.81
N THR A 237 -1.18 19.03 10.59
CA THR A 237 -1.04 20.43 10.14
C THR A 237 -1.55 20.70 8.72
N SER A 238 -1.67 19.68 7.85
CA SER A 238 -2.22 19.88 6.50
C SER A 238 -3.67 20.39 6.59
N ASP A 239 -4.04 21.33 5.75
CA ASP A 239 -5.43 21.80 5.65
C ASP A 239 -6.33 20.78 4.93
N ASP A 240 -5.77 19.93 4.09
CA ASP A 240 -6.51 18.86 3.40
C ASP A 240 -6.74 17.65 4.31
N MET A 241 -8.01 17.35 4.58
CA MET A 241 -8.41 16.19 5.38
C MET A 241 -7.89 14.87 4.80
N ALA A 242 -7.93 14.70 3.47
CA ALA A 242 -7.50 13.46 2.82
C ALA A 242 -5.98 13.26 2.97
N VAL A 243 -5.20 14.32 2.93
CA VAL A 243 -3.75 14.30 3.19
C VAL A 243 -3.47 13.96 4.65
N ARG A 244 -4.22 14.53 5.62
CA ARG A 244 -4.07 14.19 7.05
C ARG A 244 -4.38 12.72 7.32
N LEU A 245 -5.48 12.21 6.77
CA LEU A 245 -5.86 10.80 6.90
C LEU A 245 -4.78 9.88 6.32
N LEU A 246 -4.34 10.17 5.10
CA LEU A 246 -3.30 9.39 4.43
C LEU A 246 -2.00 9.36 5.24
N ALA A 247 -1.58 10.50 5.77
CA ALA A 247 -0.36 10.58 6.57
C ALA A 247 -0.42 9.71 7.83
N LEU A 248 -1.57 9.62 8.46
CA LEU A 248 -1.80 8.75 9.62
C LEU A 248 -1.99 7.29 9.23
N GLU A 249 -2.52 6.98 8.03
CA GLU A 249 -2.76 5.63 7.54
C GLU A 249 -1.50 4.96 7.00
N MET A 250 -0.59 5.71 6.38
CA MET A 250 0.57 5.18 5.67
C MET A 250 1.48 4.24 6.47
N PRO A 251 1.70 4.38 7.77
CA PRO A 251 2.30 3.28 8.52
C PRO A 251 1.40 2.05 8.42
N SER A 252 1.95 0.91 8.01
CA SER A 252 1.20 -0.33 7.92
C SER A 252 0.41 -0.60 9.21
N TYR A 253 -0.74 -1.25 9.10
CA TYR A 253 -1.59 -1.62 10.25
C TYR A 253 -0.87 -2.44 11.32
N SER A 254 0.20 -3.13 10.96
CA SER A 254 1.01 -3.94 11.87
C SER A 254 2.14 -3.15 12.56
N ASN A 255 2.42 -1.92 12.12
CA ASN A 255 3.55 -1.16 12.63
C ASN A 255 3.17 -0.41 13.90
N PRO A 256 3.77 -0.74 15.06
CA PRO A 256 3.44 -0.08 16.32
C PRO A 256 3.93 1.37 16.34
N VAL A 257 3.17 2.22 16.99
CA VAL A 257 3.62 3.58 17.34
C VAL A 257 4.63 3.51 18.46
N ILE A 258 5.77 4.16 18.29
CA ILE A 258 6.86 4.23 19.25
C ILE A 258 7.33 5.68 19.44
N GLY A 259 7.91 5.93 20.62
CA GLY A 259 8.49 7.22 20.95
C GLY A 259 7.52 8.24 21.54
N ALA A 260 8.02 9.04 22.48
CA ALA A 260 7.24 10.02 23.24
C ALA A 260 6.60 11.08 22.34
N GLU A 261 7.35 11.58 21.36
CA GLU A 261 6.88 12.62 20.42
C GLU A 261 5.69 12.16 19.58
N SER A 262 5.65 10.87 19.21
CA SER A 262 4.53 10.27 18.48
C SER A 262 3.25 10.30 19.31
N PHE A 263 3.32 9.94 20.59
CA PHE A 263 2.18 9.97 21.50
C PHE A 263 1.65 11.39 21.71
N ASP A 264 2.51 12.38 21.86
CA ASP A 264 2.10 13.77 22.03
C ASP A 264 1.42 14.32 20.77
N SER A 265 1.93 13.98 19.59
CA SER A 265 1.31 14.35 18.32
C SER A 265 -0.04 13.70 18.14
N LEU A 266 -0.16 12.39 18.35
CA LEU A 266 -1.43 11.66 18.24
C LEU A 266 -2.45 12.10 19.27
N LYS A 267 -2.03 12.39 20.52
CA LYS A 267 -2.89 12.97 21.56
C LYS A 267 -3.47 14.32 21.11
N ARG A 268 -2.63 15.19 20.56
CA ARG A 268 -3.05 16.49 20.04
C ARG A 268 -4.06 16.33 18.90
N ILE A 269 -3.77 15.47 17.90
CA ILE A 269 -4.67 15.23 16.78
C ILE A 269 -6.00 14.66 17.28
N LEU A 270 -5.99 13.65 18.13
CA LEU A 270 -7.19 13.02 18.69
C LEU A 270 -8.06 14.02 19.46
N SER A 271 -7.47 14.98 20.16
CA SER A 271 -8.21 15.93 21.01
C SER A 271 -8.63 17.21 20.30
N SER A 272 -8.03 17.58 19.19
CA SER A 272 -8.21 18.91 18.61
C SER A 272 -8.42 18.97 17.10
N ASP A 273 -8.31 17.84 16.37
CA ASP A 273 -8.61 17.89 14.94
C ASP A 273 -10.10 18.16 14.72
N ARG A 274 -10.41 19.02 13.76
CA ARG A 274 -11.78 19.38 13.41
C ARG A 274 -12.57 18.24 12.78
N GLU A 275 -11.86 17.34 12.07
CA GLU A 275 -12.48 16.24 11.33
C GLU A 275 -12.55 14.98 12.19
N ARG A 276 -13.74 14.42 12.32
CA ARG A 276 -14.02 13.19 13.05
C ARG A 276 -13.13 12.05 12.59
N ASP A 277 -13.04 11.82 11.28
CA ASP A 277 -12.33 10.69 10.70
C ASP A 277 -10.83 10.74 11.01
N VAL A 278 -10.26 11.94 11.10
CA VAL A 278 -8.85 12.15 11.49
C VAL A 278 -8.65 11.83 12.99
N ARG A 279 -9.61 12.21 13.86
CA ARG A 279 -9.57 11.83 15.28
C ARG A 279 -9.69 10.30 15.45
N GLU A 280 -10.59 9.65 14.71
CA GLU A 280 -10.71 8.18 14.72
C GLU A 280 -9.41 7.50 14.28
N MET A 281 -8.74 8.02 13.25
CA MET A 281 -7.47 7.49 12.79
C MET A 281 -6.35 7.68 13.82
N ALA A 282 -6.33 8.80 14.55
CA ALA A 282 -5.40 9.00 15.65
C ALA A 282 -5.63 8.00 16.80
N ALA A 283 -6.90 7.71 17.14
CA ALA A 283 -7.24 6.66 18.10
C ALA A 283 -6.79 5.27 17.62
N PHE A 284 -6.99 4.97 16.33
CA PHE A 284 -6.50 3.73 15.71
C PHE A 284 -4.98 3.60 15.88
N ARG A 285 -4.21 4.65 15.60
CA ARG A 285 -2.76 4.63 15.75
C ARG A 285 -2.30 4.42 17.19
N LEU A 286 -2.97 5.02 18.15
CA LEU A 286 -2.74 4.76 19.58
C LEU A 286 -3.03 3.30 19.96
N GLY A 287 -4.01 2.66 19.30
CA GLY A 287 -4.30 1.24 19.49
C GLY A 287 -3.22 0.30 18.95
N VAL A 288 -2.35 0.76 18.05
CA VAL A 288 -1.23 0.00 17.49
C VAL A 288 0.07 0.52 18.11
N THR A 289 0.38 0.08 19.32
CA THR A 289 1.47 0.64 20.11
C THR A 289 2.34 -0.43 20.75
N SER A 290 3.61 -0.11 20.97
CA SER A 290 4.52 -0.89 21.83
C SER A 290 4.46 -0.44 23.30
N GLU A 291 3.75 0.65 23.62
CA GLU A 291 3.62 1.22 24.97
C GLU A 291 2.12 1.31 25.37
N PRO A 292 1.46 0.17 25.61
CA PRO A 292 0.00 0.11 25.80
C PRO A 292 -0.51 0.94 26.97
N GLU A 293 0.22 1.00 28.10
CA GLU A 293 -0.18 1.77 29.28
C GLU A 293 -0.31 3.27 28.95
N LYS A 294 0.66 3.81 28.22
CA LYS A 294 0.69 5.23 27.81
C LYS A 294 -0.43 5.53 26.79
N ALA A 295 -0.65 4.64 25.83
CA ALA A 295 -1.75 4.78 24.88
C ALA A 295 -3.11 4.74 25.59
N MET A 296 -3.32 3.82 26.53
CA MET A 296 -4.56 3.72 27.30
C MET A 296 -4.83 4.98 28.14
N GLU A 297 -3.80 5.58 28.73
CA GLU A 297 -3.95 6.84 29.47
C GLU A 297 -4.49 7.97 28.56
N ILE A 298 -3.91 8.10 27.35
CA ILE A 298 -4.33 9.09 26.35
C ILE A 298 -5.76 8.80 25.88
N LEU A 299 -6.06 7.56 25.51
CA LEU A 299 -7.38 7.13 25.06
C LEU A 299 -8.45 7.35 26.13
N ARG A 300 -8.14 7.06 27.40
CA ARG A 300 -9.05 7.33 28.53
C ARG A 300 -9.38 8.81 28.66
N ALA A 301 -8.35 9.67 28.65
CA ALA A 301 -8.54 11.10 28.76
C ALA A 301 -9.37 11.65 27.58
N ALA A 302 -9.09 11.15 26.36
CA ALA A 302 -9.81 11.56 25.16
C ALA A 302 -11.29 11.12 25.21
N PHE A 303 -11.61 9.88 25.60
CA PHE A 303 -12.99 9.40 25.69
C PHE A 303 -13.85 10.28 26.63
N LEU A 304 -13.29 10.67 27.76
CA LEU A 304 -14.01 11.47 28.75
C LEU A 304 -14.31 12.89 28.26
N ALA A 305 -13.49 13.42 27.37
CA ALA A 305 -13.62 14.76 26.80
C ALA A 305 -14.37 14.79 25.46
N GLU A 306 -14.38 13.67 24.70
CA GLU A 306 -14.99 13.59 23.37
C GLU A 306 -16.52 13.58 23.47
N HIS A 307 -17.16 14.17 22.47
CA HIS A 307 -18.63 14.23 22.35
C HIS A 307 -19.17 13.43 21.16
N ASP A 308 -18.35 13.26 20.13
CA ASP A 308 -18.72 12.52 18.92
C ASP A 308 -18.77 11.02 19.21
N LEU A 309 -19.91 10.39 18.90
CA LEU A 309 -20.13 8.97 19.18
C LEU A 309 -19.19 8.06 18.39
N CYS A 310 -18.91 8.38 17.14
CA CYS A 310 -18.03 7.57 16.29
C CYS A 310 -16.59 7.59 16.82
N VAL A 311 -16.11 8.76 17.24
CA VAL A 311 -14.78 8.89 17.85
C VAL A 311 -14.72 8.16 19.20
N ARG A 312 -15.75 8.29 20.06
CA ARG A 312 -15.84 7.49 21.30
C ARG A 312 -15.79 5.99 21.02
N TRP A 313 -16.50 5.55 19.98
CA TRP A 313 -16.49 4.15 19.57
C TRP A 313 -15.12 3.70 19.08
N ALA A 314 -14.45 4.53 18.29
CA ALA A 314 -13.07 4.26 17.88
C ALA A 314 -12.14 4.15 19.10
N ILE A 315 -12.21 5.10 20.04
CA ILE A 315 -11.40 5.08 21.26
C ILE A 315 -11.66 3.80 22.06
N PHE A 316 -12.93 3.43 22.26
CA PHE A 316 -13.31 2.21 22.97
C PHE A 316 -12.65 0.96 22.38
N ARG A 317 -12.78 0.77 21.06
CA ARG A 317 -12.21 -0.37 20.34
C ARG A 317 -10.69 -0.41 20.42
N PHE A 318 -10.05 0.74 20.23
CA PHE A 318 -8.58 0.81 20.18
C PHE A 318 -7.95 0.74 21.57
N ALA A 319 -8.69 1.07 22.62
CA ALA A 319 -8.30 0.75 23.98
C ALA A 319 -8.20 -0.76 24.22
N VAL A 320 -9.17 -1.54 23.70
CA VAL A 320 -9.10 -3.01 23.72
C VAL A 320 -7.89 -3.53 22.96
N ARG A 321 -7.63 -2.98 21.79
CA ARG A 321 -6.48 -3.38 20.97
C ARG A 321 -5.15 -3.09 21.66
N ALA A 322 -5.01 -1.92 22.29
CA ALA A 322 -3.79 -1.53 22.99
C ALA A 322 -3.55 -2.34 24.26
N GLY A 323 -4.58 -2.48 25.09
CA GLY A 323 -4.46 -2.98 26.45
C GLY A 323 -4.86 -4.45 26.66
N GLY A 324 -5.61 -5.04 25.73
CA GLY A 324 -6.17 -6.38 25.92
C GLY A 324 -7.06 -6.43 27.16
N ASP A 325 -6.86 -7.43 28.03
CA ASP A 325 -7.57 -7.59 29.30
C ASP A 325 -7.33 -6.45 30.30
N LYS A 326 -6.16 -5.81 30.24
CA LYS A 326 -5.84 -4.64 31.07
C LYS A 326 -6.73 -3.42 30.76
N ALA A 327 -7.41 -3.42 29.60
CA ALA A 327 -8.34 -2.35 29.24
C ALA A 327 -9.69 -2.47 29.98
N LEU A 328 -10.09 -3.63 30.51
CA LEU A 328 -11.40 -3.86 31.12
C LEU A 328 -11.81 -2.83 32.16
N PRO A 329 -10.97 -2.45 33.15
CA PRO A 329 -11.37 -1.42 34.14
C PRO A 329 -11.61 -0.04 33.52
N MET A 330 -10.95 0.27 32.40
CA MET A 330 -11.15 1.51 31.65
C MET A 330 -12.45 1.45 30.85
N LEU A 331 -12.75 0.32 30.21
CA LEU A 331 -14.00 0.13 29.46
C LEU A 331 -15.23 0.19 30.38
N GLU A 332 -15.12 -0.29 31.63
CA GLU A 332 -16.15 -0.12 32.66
C GLU A 332 -16.42 1.35 32.95
N GLN A 333 -15.36 2.17 33.07
CA GLN A 333 -15.49 3.62 33.23
C GLN A 333 -16.15 4.29 31.99
N PHE A 334 -15.84 3.79 30.78
CA PHE A 334 -16.46 4.27 29.57
C PHE A 334 -17.95 3.97 29.52
N ALA A 335 -18.35 2.73 29.87
CA ALA A 335 -19.75 2.33 29.95
C ALA A 335 -20.51 3.09 31.04
N ALA A 336 -19.87 3.36 32.18
CA ALA A 336 -20.47 4.19 33.25
C ALA A 336 -20.65 5.66 32.80
N LYS A 337 -19.74 6.20 31.98
CA LYS A 337 -19.83 7.56 31.44
C LYS A 337 -20.86 7.68 30.33
N ASP A 338 -20.94 6.65 29.48
CA ASP A 338 -21.87 6.60 28.35
C ASP A 338 -22.55 5.21 28.30
N PRO A 339 -23.81 5.08 28.76
CA PRO A 339 -24.52 3.81 28.84
C PRO A 339 -24.67 3.08 27.50
N ARG A 340 -24.51 3.75 26.35
CA ARG A 340 -24.52 3.14 25.02
C ARG A 340 -23.43 2.08 24.85
N PHE A 341 -22.34 2.16 25.62
CA PHE A 341 -21.23 1.21 25.59
C PHE A 341 -21.37 0.05 26.60
N THR A 342 -22.45 0.01 27.38
CA THR A 342 -22.64 -1.03 28.42
C THR A 342 -22.64 -2.43 27.80
N GLN A 343 -23.38 -2.62 26.72
CA GLN A 343 -23.47 -3.93 26.07
C GLN A 343 -22.10 -4.38 25.52
N ASP A 344 -21.36 -3.47 24.91
CA ASP A 344 -20.02 -3.74 24.40
C ASP A 344 -19.04 -4.11 25.50
N TYR A 345 -19.09 -3.40 26.63
CA TYR A 345 -18.27 -3.72 27.78
C TYR A 345 -18.54 -5.13 28.30
N LEU A 346 -19.83 -5.53 28.49
CA LEU A 346 -20.20 -6.85 28.95
C LEU A 346 -19.76 -7.96 27.97
N GLU A 347 -19.88 -7.72 26.69
CA GLU A 347 -19.42 -8.68 25.68
C GLU A 347 -17.90 -8.85 25.70
N PHE A 348 -17.12 -7.76 25.80
CA PHE A 348 -15.67 -7.87 25.93
C PHE A 348 -15.26 -8.56 27.22
N GLN A 349 -15.94 -8.26 28.32
CA GLN A 349 -15.70 -8.96 29.59
C GLN A 349 -15.92 -10.48 29.47
N ALA A 350 -17.01 -10.88 28.80
CA ALA A 350 -17.31 -12.31 28.59
C ALA A 350 -16.28 -12.97 27.64
N LEU A 351 -15.83 -12.29 26.61
CA LEU A 351 -14.81 -12.80 25.71
C LEU A 351 -13.47 -13.01 26.42
N TYR A 352 -13.02 -12.05 27.21
CA TYR A 352 -11.80 -12.22 28.01
C TYR A 352 -11.91 -13.37 29.01
N ALA A 353 -13.06 -13.50 29.68
CA ALA A 353 -13.29 -14.60 30.60
C ALA A 353 -13.26 -15.98 29.92
N SER A 354 -13.65 -16.05 28.64
CA SER A 354 -13.59 -17.29 27.84
C SER A 354 -12.21 -17.60 27.26
N GLY A 355 -11.26 -16.68 27.34
CA GLY A 355 -9.93 -16.82 26.76
C GLY A 355 -9.88 -16.78 25.21
N THR A 356 -10.95 -16.36 24.56
CA THR A 356 -11.11 -16.40 23.09
C THR A 356 -10.99 -15.03 22.42
N VAL A 357 -10.23 -14.11 22.99
CA VAL A 357 -10.14 -12.75 22.48
C VAL A 357 -9.27 -12.70 21.22
N ASP A 358 -9.92 -12.69 20.07
CA ASP A 358 -9.34 -12.28 18.80
C ASP A 358 -9.88 -10.90 18.44
N PHE A 359 -9.02 -9.89 18.46
CA PHE A 359 -9.41 -8.51 18.14
C PHE A 359 -10.02 -8.38 16.75
N ALA A 360 -9.47 -9.07 15.75
CA ALA A 360 -9.98 -9.00 14.38
C ALA A 360 -11.42 -9.55 14.30
N ARG A 361 -11.70 -10.64 15.03
CA ARG A 361 -13.03 -11.25 15.08
C ARG A 361 -14.04 -10.34 15.79
N ILE A 362 -13.64 -9.74 16.90
CA ILE A 362 -14.45 -8.76 17.63
C ILE A 362 -14.75 -7.55 16.74
N TRP A 363 -13.74 -7.05 16.04
CA TRP A 363 -13.87 -5.92 15.13
C TRP A 363 -14.86 -6.17 14.00
N LEU A 364 -14.74 -7.32 13.33
CA LEU A 364 -15.62 -7.67 12.22
C LEU A 364 -17.05 -7.91 12.66
N GLY A 365 -17.25 -8.57 13.82
CA GLY A 365 -18.59 -8.87 14.35
C GLY A 365 -19.35 -7.65 14.86
N LYS A 366 -18.66 -6.60 15.28
CA LYS A 366 -19.25 -5.39 15.89
C LYS A 366 -19.57 -4.26 14.91
N ARG A 367 -19.10 -4.34 13.68
CA ARG A 367 -19.33 -3.31 12.69
C ARG A 367 -20.82 -3.11 12.35
N GLU A 368 -21.63 -4.12 12.61
CA GLU A 368 -23.08 -4.10 12.37
C GLU A 368 -23.90 -3.54 13.55
N HIS A 369 -23.37 -3.54 14.78
CA HIS A 369 -24.09 -3.15 15.98
C HIS A 369 -24.02 -1.66 16.32
N HIS A 370 -23.00 -0.95 15.85
CA HIS A 370 -22.87 0.49 16.02
C HIS A 370 -22.71 1.17 14.67
N ASN A 371 -23.83 1.46 14.04
CA ASN A 371 -23.85 2.45 12.98
C ASN A 371 -23.93 3.82 13.64
N CYS A 372 -22.80 4.33 14.13
CA CYS A 372 -22.73 5.60 14.81
C CYS A 372 -23.25 6.77 13.95
N LEU A 373 -23.18 6.65 12.62
CA LEU A 373 -23.73 7.63 11.69
C LEU A 373 -25.26 7.65 11.73
N VAL A 374 -25.92 6.50 11.89
CA VAL A 374 -27.39 6.41 12.02
C VAL A 374 -27.84 6.91 13.37
N GLU A 375 -27.11 6.55 14.46
CA GLU A 375 -27.43 6.98 15.81
C GLU A 375 -27.30 8.47 16.01
N GLU A 376 -26.44 9.16 15.25
CA GLU A 376 -26.30 10.63 15.22
C GLU A 376 -27.33 11.31 14.32
N GLY A 377 -28.18 10.56 13.62
CA GLY A 377 -29.20 11.14 12.73
C GLY A 377 -28.61 11.77 11.46
N ALA A 378 -27.42 11.36 11.06
CA ALA A 378 -26.84 11.80 9.79
C ALA A 378 -27.70 11.33 8.60
N PRO A 379 -27.97 12.17 7.61
CA PRO A 379 -28.70 11.73 6.42
C PRO A 379 -27.88 10.68 5.65
N HIS A 380 -28.53 9.61 5.26
CA HIS A 380 -27.99 8.50 4.48
C HIS A 380 -27.51 8.91 3.08
#